data_59f8218aab5625bf0d38f301e9ff5bac
#
_entry.id   59f8218aab5625bf0d38f301e9ff5bac
#
_cell.length_a   1.000
_cell.length_b   1.000
_cell.length_c   1.000
_cell.angle_alpha   90.00
_cell.angle_beta   90.00
_cell.angle_gamma   90.00
#
_symmetry.space_group_name_H-M   'P 1'
#
loop_
_entity.id
_entity.type
_entity.pdbx_description
1 polymer ?
#
loop_
_entity_poly.entity_id
_entity_poly.type
_entity_poly.pdbx_seq_one_letter_code
_entity_poly.pdbx_strand_id
1 'polypeptide(L)'
;MKDLLDLAVETISHDRYGWLTACMIIYGCRPSETFSLIPNPNGTAKVLTIKKKKGLPTWRTTMAIPRDFPEKLNLFQISRPIEFKNPSDFDPVASKKVTDQWGRWIKKYDPELQLYDLRHSWARRSIIEGVPSGLASKCLGHSITVFEKTYLSTTSEKDVVDYLNRN
;
A
#
# COMPACT_ATOMS: atom_id res chain seq x y z
N MET A 1 -6.71 15.30 -10.21
CA MET A 1 -6.39 14.39 -9.07
C MET A 1 -4.90 14.48 -8.85
N LYS A 2 -4.47 14.85 -7.64
CA LYS A 2 -3.05 14.93 -7.29
C LYS A 2 -2.41 13.54 -7.50
N ASP A 3 -1.17 13.49 -8.01
CA ASP A 3 -0.46 12.21 -8.09
C ASP A 3 -0.21 11.71 -6.66
N LEU A 4 -0.60 10.47 -6.38
CA LEU A 4 -0.42 9.90 -5.04
C LEU A 4 1.06 9.67 -4.70
N LEU A 5 1.96 9.59 -5.68
CA LEU A 5 3.40 9.60 -5.44
C LEU A 5 3.87 10.97 -4.91
N ASP A 6 3.33 12.07 -5.44
CA ASP A 6 3.60 13.41 -4.91
C ASP A 6 3.08 13.55 -3.49
N LEU A 7 1.91 12.96 -3.19
CA LEU A 7 1.40 12.92 -1.83
C LEU A 7 2.34 12.18 -0.87
N ALA A 8 2.95 11.06 -1.29
CA ALA A 8 3.93 10.36 -0.47
C ALA A 8 5.14 11.24 -0.15
N VAL A 9 5.66 11.97 -1.14
CA VAL A 9 6.78 12.92 -0.96
C VAL A 9 6.40 14.06 -0.01
N GLU A 10 5.22 14.65 -0.20
CA GLU A 10 4.75 15.77 0.63
C GLU A 10 4.53 15.38 2.09
N THR A 11 4.03 14.17 2.33
CA THR A 11 3.59 13.74 3.65
C THR A 11 4.67 13.02 4.47
N ILE A 12 5.76 12.58 3.85
CA ILE A 12 6.76 11.69 4.51
C ILE A 12 7.35 12.30 5.79
N SER A 13 7.49 13.62 5.86
CA SER A 13 8.01 14.32 7.02
C SER A 13 7.03 14.42 8.19
N HIS A 14 5.77 13.98 7.99
CA HIS A 14 4.77 14.03 9.07
C HIS A 14 4.99 12.88 10.05
N ASP A 15 5.27 13.19 11.29
CA ASP A 15 5.74 12.27 12.33
C ASP A 15 4.83 11.06 12.59
N ARG A 16 3.53 11.19 12.40
CA ARG A 16 2.57 10.16 12.81
C ARG A 16 2.05 9.30 11.66
N TYR A 17 1.75 9.91 10.52
CA TYR A 17 1.05 9.23 9.43
C TYR A 17 1.78 9.30 8.09
N GLY A 18 2.83 10.11 7.97
CA GLY A 18 3.57 10.27 6.72
C GLY A 18 4.18 8.97 6.24
N TRP A 19 4.90 8.27 7.12
CA TRP A 19 5.50 6.97 6.82
C TRP A 19 4.43 5.92 6.42
N LEU A 20 3.31 5.85 7.16
CA LEU A 20 2.21 4.94 6.84
C LEU A 20 1.60 5.21 5.45
N THR A 21 1.39 6.51 5.13
CA THR A 21 0.86 6.96 3.84
C THR A 21 1.79 6.57 2.70
N ALA A 22 3.08 6.88 2.83
CA ALA A 22 4.09 6.51 1.84
C ALA A 22 4.18 4.98 1.67
N CYS A 23 4.23 4.22 2.75
CA CYS A 23 4.26 2.76 2.69
C CYS A 23 3.02 2.17 2.01
N MET A 24 1.84 2.70 2.28
CA MET A 24 0.62 2.21 1.65
C MET A 24 0.58 2.51 0.15
N ILE A 25 1.05 3.68 -0.26
CA ILE A 25 1.20 4.06 -1.68
C ILE A 25 2.23 3.16 -2.37
N ILE A 26 3.40 2.96 -1.76
CA ILE A 26 4.55 2.30 -2.39
C ILE A 26 4.44 0.77 -2.37
N TYR A 27 3.84 0.16 -1.35
CA TYR A 27 3.76 -1.30 -1.18
C TYR A 27 2.34 -1.89 -1.31
N GLY A 28 1.31 -1.07 -1.43
CA GLY A 28 -0.06 -1.51 -1.67
C GLY A 28 -0.74 -2.26 -0.52
N CYS A 29 -0.25 -2.13 0.72
CA CYS A 29 -0.83 -2.80 1.89
C CYS A 29 -2.24 -2.31 2.21
N ARG A 30 -3.02 -3.10 2.96
CA ARG A 30 -4.22 -2.57 3.63
C ARG A 30 -3.82 -1.66 4.79
N PRO A 31 -4.67 -0.70 5.18
CA PRO A 31 -4.34 0.22 6.28
C PRO A 31 -3.83 -0.50 7.55
N SER A 32 -4.54 -1.50 8.02
CA SER A 32 -4.15 -2.27 9.22
C SER A 32 -2.89 -3.12 9.04
N GLU A 33 -2.58 -3.55 7.82
CA GLU A 33 -1.38 -4.33 7.50
C GLU A 33 -0.11 -3.48 7.54
N THR A 34 -0.22 -2.17 7.27
CA THR A 34 0.91 -1.23 7.27
C THR A 34 1.60 -1.14 8.63
N PHE A 35 0.89 -1.44 9.71
CA PHE A 35 1.45 -1.47 11.07
C PHE A 35 2.44 -2.63 11.31
N SER A 36 2.49 -3.61 10.43
CA SER A 36 3.44 -4.73 10.48
C SER A 36 4.50 -4.67 9.38
N LEU A 37 4.43 -3.70 8.48
CA LEU A 37 5.26 -3.64 7.28
C LEU A 37 6.73 -3.43 7.62
N ILE A 38 7.61 -4.23 7.03
CA ILE A 38 9.06 -4.16 7.18
C ILE A 38 9.68 -4.06 5.78
N PRO A 39 10.10 -2.85 5.36
CA PRO A 39 10.78 -2.65 4.09
C PRO A 39 12.16 -3.32 4.08
N ASN A 40 12.56 -3.87 2.92
CA ASN A 40 13.88 -4.43 2.68
C ASN A 40 14.62 -3.63 1.59
N PRO A 41 15.96 -3.53 1.66
CA PRO A 41 16.76 -2.77 0.68
C PRO A 41 16.64 -3.27 -0.77
N ASN A 42 16.21 -4.51 -0.98
CA ASN A 42 16.01 -5.09 -2.33
C ASN A 42 14.68 -4.67 -3.00
N GLY A 43 13.96 -3.70 -2.43
CA GLY A 43 12.68 -3.22 -2.95
C GLY A 43 11.46 -4.07 -2.55
N THR A 44 11.65 -5.15 -1.77
CA THR A 44 10.54 -5.91 -1.19
C THR A 44 10.16 -5.40 0.19
N ALA A 45 9.03 -5.85 0.71
CA ALA A 45 8.68 -5.71 2.12
C ALA A 45 7.95 -6.95 2.63
N LYS A 46 8.12 -7.26 3.92
CA LYS A 46 7.30 -8.24 4.63
C LYS A 46 6.13 -7.54 5.29
N VAL A 47 4.96 -8.17 5.27
CA VAL A 47 3.74 -7.64 5.86
C VAL A 47 2.81 -8.76 6.33
N LEU A 48 2.12 -8.58 7.45
CA LEU A 48 1.12 -9.52 7.94
C LEU A 48 -0.19 -9.39 7.14
N THR A 49 -0.66 -10.49 6.57
CA THR A 49 -1.99 -10.57 5.95
C THR A 49 -3.02 -10.76 7.06
N ILE A 50 -3.70 -9.68 7.43
CA ILE A 50 -4.61 -9.66 8.58
C ILE A 50 -6.00 -10.19 8.21
N LYS A 51 -6.54 -9.84 7.03
CA LYS A 51 -7.87 -10.29 6.60
C LYS A 51 -7.83 -11.72 6.07
N LYS A 52 -8.09 -12.68 6.94
CA LYS A 52 -8.25 -14.11 6.61
C LYS A 52 -9.62 -14.62 6.97
N LYS A 53 -10.09 -15.63 6.24
CA LYS A 53 -11.37 -16.33 6.55
C LYS A 53 -11.24 -17.14 7.84
N LYS A 54 -10.08 -17.72 8.12
CA LYS A 54 -9.78 -18.52 9.33
C LYS A 54 -8.29 -18.39 9.68
N GLY A 55 -7.97 -18.50 10.98
CA GLY A 55 -6.60 -18.56 11.52
C GLY A 55 -5.96 -17.21 11.81
N LEU A 56 -4.75 -17.27 12.36
CA LEU A 56 -3.93 -16.10 12.68
C LEU A 56 -3.41 -15.41 11.41
N PRO A 57 -3.07 -14.10 11.49
CA PRO A 57 -2.34 -13.41 10.43
C PRO A 57 -1.09 -14.20 10.01
N THR A 58 -0.73 -14.11 8.73
CA THR A 58 0.50 -14.74 8.21
C THR A 58 1.31 -13.74 7.42
N TRP A 59 2.63 -13.90 7.45
CA TRP A 59 3.54 -13.10 6.66
C TRP A 59 3.35 -13.36 5.17
N ARG A 60 3.39 -12.28 4.39
CA ARG A 60 3.57 -12.32 2.93
C ARG A 60 4.63 -11.31 2.53
N THR A 61 5.12 -11.45 1.31
CA THR A 61 6.01 -10.48 0.68
C THR A 61 5.21 -9.61 -0.28
N THR A 62 5.46 -8.32 -0.27
CA THR A 62 5.04 -7.35 -1.29
C THR A 62 6.27 -6.67 -1.89
N MET A 63 6.08 -5.82 -2.90
CA MET A 63 7.16 -5.09 -3.55
C MET A 63 6.82 -3.62 -3.73
N ALA A 64 7.86 -2.79 -3.76
CA ALA A 64 7.74 -1.37 -4.03
C ALA A 64 7.44 -1.10 -5.50
N ILE A 65 6.51 -0.18 -5.74
CA ILE A 65 6.24 0.40 -7.06
C ILE A 65 6.02 1.91 -6.85
N PRO A 66 6.93 2.80 -7.35
CA PRO A 66 8.21 2.52 -8.00
C PRO A 66 9.28 1.92 -7.06
N ARG A 67 10.26 1.22 -7.65
CA ARG A 67 11.28 0.46 -6.88
C ARG A 67 12.28 1.30 -6.12
N ASP A 68 12.55 2.52 -6.57
CA ASP A 68 13.51 3.48 -6.00
C ASP A 68 12.93 4.32 -4.84
N PHE A 69 11.61 4.35 -4.69
CA PHE A 69 10.94 5.18 -3.69
C PHE A 69 11.23 4.79 -2.23
N PRO A 70 11.42 3.52 -1.86
CA PRO A 70 11.79 3.17 -0.49
C PRO A 70 13.08 3.85 -0.03
N GLU A 71 14.09 3.93 -0.89
CA GLU A 71 15.34 4.62 -0.62
C GLU A 71 15.15 6.14 -0.66
N LYS A 72 14.52 6.65 -1.73
CA LYS A 72 14.22 8.07 -1.93
C LYS A 72 13.48 8.70 -0.76
N LEU A 73 12.55 7.98 -0.14
CA LEU A 73 11.75 8.43 1.00
C LEU A 73 12.28 7.93 2.36
N ASN A 74 13.43 7.26 2.38
CA ASN A 74 14.01 6.68 3.59
C ASN A 74 13.02 5.80 4.40
N LEU A 75 12.26 4.97 3.70
CA LEU A 75 11.22 4.13 4.34
C LEU A 75 11.80 3.04 5.26
N PHE A 76 13.10 2.82 5.23
CA PHE A 76 13.80 1.88 6.14
C PHE A 76 13.86 2.41 7.57
N GLN A 77 13.73 3.73 7.76
CA GLN A 77 13.54 4.34 9.07
C GLN A 77 12.05 4.26 9.43
N ILE A 78 11.67 3.18 10.09
CA ILE A 78 10.28 2.90 10.42
C ILE A 78 9.74 3.92 11.42
N SER A 79 8.62 4.58 11.06
CA SER A 79 7.90 5.53 11.91
C SER A 79 6.40 5.23 11.86
N ARG A 80 5.86 4.65 12.93
CA ARG A 80 4.45 4.28 13.02
C ARG A 80 3.92 4.36 14.45
N PRO A 81 2.64 4.73 14.67
CA PRO A 81 2.06 4.92 16.00
C PRO A 81 1.80 3.62 16.76
N ILE A 82 1.65 2.51 16.06
CA ILE A 82 1.53 1.14 16.61
C ILE A 82 2.30 0.16 15.73
N GLU A 83 2.73 -0.93 16.31
CA GLU A 83 3.51 -1.95 15.63
C GLU A 83 3.02 -3.36 15.99
N PHE A 84 2.91 -4.22 14.96
CA PHE A 84 2.67 -5.66 15.12
C PHE A 84 3.88 -6.42 14.61
N LYS A 85 4.65 -7.02 15.50
CA LYS A 85 5.87 -7.78 15.18
C LYS A 85 5.60 -9.24 14.88
N ASN A 86 4.55 -9.78 15.51
CA ASN A 86 4.14 -11.17 15.37
C ASN A 86 2.65 -11.26 15.04
N PRO A 87 2.19 -12.38 14.46
CA PRO A 87 0.77 -12.62 14.21
C PRO A 87 -0.14 -12.49 15.42
N SER A 88 0.38 -12.84 16.61
CA SER A 88 -0.36 -12.74 17.89
C SER A 88 -0.51 -11.31 18.41
N ASP A 89 0.29 -10.36 17.93
CA ASP A 89 0.28 -8.98 18.42
C ASP A 89 -0.88 -8.16 17.82
N PHE A 90 -1.58 -8.71 16.82
CA PHE A 90 -2.63 -7.98 16.12
C PHE A 90 -3.79 -7.65 17.04
N ASP A 91 -3.96 -6.37 17.33
CA ASP A 91 -5.08 -5.79 18.07
C ASP A 91 -6.04 -5.07 17.09
N PRO A 92 -7.22 -5.65 16.81
CA PRO A 92 -8.18 -5.05 15.88
C PRO A 92 -8.75 -3.72 16.39
N VAL A 93 -8.86 -3.52 17.71
CA VAL A 93 -9.41 -2.29 18.31
C VAL A 93 -8.41 -1.16 18.17
N ALA A 94 -7.17 -1.36 18.59
CA ALA A 94 -6.11 -0.38 18.44
C ALA A 94 -5.86 -0.05 16.96
N SER A 95 -5.81 -1.06 16.11
CA SER A 95 -5.67 -0.92 14.65
C SER A 95 -6.78 -0.04 14.06
N LYS A 96 -8.04 -0.32 14.39
CA LYS A 96 -9.19 0.46 13.92
C LYS A 96 -9.11 1.91 14.37
N LYS A 97 -8.83 2.16 15.65
CA LYS A 97 -8.71 3.52 16.20
C LYS A 97 -7.66 4.35 15.44
N VAL A 98 -6.47 3.80 15.21
CA VAL A 98 -5.40 4.51 14.50
C VAL A 98 -5.77 4.70 13.03
N THR A 99 -6.35 3.69 12.38
CA THR A 99 -6.79 3.78 10.98
C THR A 99 -7.86 4.86 10.78
N ASP A 100 -8.84 4.96 11.69
CA ASP A 100 -9.88 5.99 11.63
C ASP A 100 -9.29 7.42 11.80
N GLN A 101 -8.31 7.58 12.69
CA GLN A 101 -7.59 8.86 12.86
C GLN A 101 -6.77 9.22 11.61
N TRP A 102 -6.06 8.25 11.04
CA TRP A 102 -5.30 8.41 9.82
C TRP A 102 -6.20 8.74 8.62
N GLY A 103 -7.36 8.07 8.50
CA GLY A 103 -8.34 8.36 7.46
C GLY A 103 -8.89 9.79 7.54
N ARG A 104 -9.07 10.35 8.74
CA ARG A 104 -9.43 11.77 8.91
C ARG A 104 -8.28 12.70 8.58
N TRP A 105 -7.05 12.32 8.92
CA TRP A 105 -5.88 13.12 8.66
C TRP A 105 -5.59 13.27 7.15
N ILE A 106 -5.69 12.18 6.37
CA ILE A 106 -5.40 12.19 4.94
C ILE A 106 -6.35 13.13 4.16
N LYS A 107 -7.58 13.30 4.62
CA LYS A 107 -8.58 14.19 4.01
C LYS A 107 -8.21 15.68 4.08
N LYS A 108 -7.19 16.07 4.83
CA LYS A 108 -6.64 17.43 4.80
C LYS A 108 -5.92 17.74 3.49
N TYR A 109 -5.44 16.73 2.78
CA TYR A 109 -4.75 16.86 1.50
C TYR A 109 -5.71 16.77 0.31
N ASP A 110 -6.72 15.94 0.43
CA ASP A 110 -7.84 15.81 -0.52
C ASP A 110 -9.08 15.30 0.25
N PRO A 111 -10.18 16.07 0.35
CA PRO A 111 -11.37 15.68 1.11
C PRO A 111 -12.05 14.40 0.63
N GLU A 112 -11.92 14.09 -0.68
CA GLU A 112 -12.50 12.88 -1.28
C GLU A 112 -11.62 11.64 -1.09
N LEU A 113 -10.35 11.82 -0.72
CA LEU A 113 -9.38 10.74 -0.62
C LEU A 113 -9.72 9.79 0.53
N GLN A 114 -9.65 8.50 0.24
CA GLN A 114 -9.78 7.41 1.21
C GLN A 114 -8.48 6.62 1.30
N LEU A 115 -8.21 6.00 2.45
CA LEU A 115 -7.00 5.19 2.61
C LEU A 115 -6.88 4.06 1.58
N TYR A 116 -8.00 3.48 1.17
CA TYR A 116 -7.99 2.43 0.15
C TYR A 116 -7.57 2.93 -1.23
N ASP A 117 -7.73 4.23 -1.54
CA ASP A 117 -7.28 4.80 -2.81
C ASP A 117 -5.75 4.73 -2.93
N LEU A 118 -5.04 4.85 -1.80
CA LEU A 118 -3.59 4.67 -1.75
C LEU A 118 -3.17 3.27 -2.22
N ARG A 119 -3.91 2.26 -1.78
CA ARG A 119 -3.68 0.87 -2.20
C ARG A 119 -4.13 0.62 -3.65
N HIS A 120 -5.26 1.20 -4.06
CA HIS A 120 -5.72 1.11 -5.45
C HIS A 120 -4.72 1.74 -6.42
N SER A 121 -4.05 2.81 -6.03
CA SER A 121 -3.00 3.42 -6.84
C SER A 121 -1.81 2.49 -7.08
N TRP A 122 -1.41 1.71 -6.08
CA TRP A 122 -0.39 0.68 -6.26
C TRP A 122 -0.83 -0.39 -7.27
N ALA A 123 -2.05 -0.88 -7.13
CA ALA A 123 -2.58 -1.89 -8.06
C ALA A 123 -2.63 -1.39 -9.50
N ARG A 124 -3.04 -0.14 -9.73
CA ARG A 124 -3.01 0.48 -11.06
C ARG A 124 -1.58 0.62 -11.59
N ARG A 125 -0.64 1.10 -10.77
CA ARG A 125 0.77 1.16 -11.18
C ARG A 125 1.33 -0.22 -11.50
N SER A 126 0.97 -1.26 -10.77
CA SER A 126 1.43 -2.63 -11.07
C SER A 126 0.97 -3.10 -12.45
N ILE A 127 -0.22 -2.72 -12.90
CA ILE A 127 -0.72 -3.02 -14.24
C ILE A 127 0.07 -2.21 -15.29
N ILE A 128 0.25 -0.92 -15.09
CA ILE A 128 0.98 -0.02 -15.99
C ILE A 128 2.45 -0.44 -16.13
N GLU A 129 3.08 -0.91 -15.06
CA GLU A 129 4.46 -1.43 -15.05
C GLU A 129 4.57 -2.86 -15.62
N GLY A 130 3.46 -3.46 -16.06
CA GLY A 130 3.46 -4.80 -16.65
C GLY A 130 3.70 -5.93 -15.64
N VAL A 131 3.43 -5.72 -14.36
CA VAL A 131 3.56 -6.78 -13.34
C VAL A 131 2.51 -7.85 -13.61
N PRO A 132 2.89 -9.15 -13.73
CA PRO A 132 1.93 -10.22 -13.95
C PRO A 132 0.84 -10.25 -12.87
N SER A 133 -0.43 -10.38 -13.27
CA SER A 133 -1.60 -10.36 -12.37
C SER A 133 -1.48 -11.35 -11.20
N GLY A 134 -0.90 -12.54 -11.45
CA GLY A 134 -0.65 -13.54 -10.42
C GLY A 134 0.36 -13.08 -9.36
N LEU A 135 1.37 -12.28 -9.74
CA LEU A 135 2.34 -11.70 -8.80
C LEU A 135 1.72 -10.52 -8.06
N ALA A 136 1.08 -9.59 -8.77
CA ALA A 136 0.43 -8.42 -8.18
C ALA A 136 -0.65 -8.83 -7.16
N SER A 137 -1.46 -9.84 -7.48
CA SER A 137 -2.48 -10.39 -6.55
C SER A 137 -1.86 -10.95 -5.26
N LYS A 138 -0.75 -11.68 -5.36
CA LYS A 138 0.00 -12.18 -4.19
C LYS A 138 0.54 -11.04 -3.34
N CYS A 139 1.14 -10.02 -3.95
CA CYS A 139 1.63 -8.83 -3.25
C CYS A 139 0.51 -8.12 -2.48
N LEU A 140 -0.68 -8.03 -3.05
CA LEU A 140 -1.85 -7.45 -2.40
C LEU A 140 -2.53 -8.39 -1.38
N GLY A 141 -2.21 -9.70 -1.37
CA GLY A 141 -2.92 -10.68 -0.55
C GLY A 141 -4.37 -10.88 -1.02
N HIS A 142 -4.57 -10.95 -2.34
CA HIS A 142 -5.82 -11.30 -3.02
C HIS A 142 -5.69 -12.63 -3.77
N SER A 143 -6.82 -13.25 -4.15
CA SER A 143 -6.82 -14.21 -5.25
C SER A 143 -6.68 -13.46 -6.58
N ILE A 144 -6.15 -14.14 -7.61
CA ILE A 144 -6.03 -13.56 -8.94
C ILE A 144 -7.40 -13.11 -9.48
N THR A 145 -8.45 -13.90 -9.29
CA THR A 145 -9.82 -13.57 -9.71
C THR A 145 -10.32 -12.27 -9.09
N VAL A 146 -10.04 -12.03 -7.79
CA VAL A 146 -10.41 -10.78 -7.12
C VAL A 146 -9.59 -9.61 -7.68
N PHE A 147 -8.31 -9.81 -7.95
CA PHE A 147 -7.46 -8.78 -8.54
C PHE A 147 -7.97 -8.36 -9.93
N GLU A 148 -8.20 -9.33 -10.79
CA GLU A 148 -8.68 -9.10 -12.16
C GLU A 148 -10.04 -8.41 -12.19
N LYS A 149 -11.00 -8.91 -11.41
CA LYS A 149 -12.32 -8.30 -11.30
C LYS A 149 -12.28 -6.85 -10.78
N THR A 150 -11.37 -6.56 -9.84
CA THR A 150 -11.33 -5.24 -9.19
C THR A 150 -10.55 -4.22 -10.00
N TYR A 151 -9.49 -4.62 -10.67
CA TYR A 151 -8.54 -3.68 -11.27
C TYR A 151 -8.47 -3.74 -12.80
N LEU A 152 -8.56 -4.92 -13.42
CA LEU A 152 -8.51 -5.01 -14.88
C LEU A 152 -9.80 -4.54 -15.54
N SER A 153 -10.95 -4.73 -14.90
CA SER A 153 -12.23 -4.22 -15.42
C SER A 153 -12.34 -2.69 -15.42
N THR A 154 -11.44 -2.00 -14.70
CA THR A 154 -11.39 -0.53 -14.61
C THR A 154 -10.25 0.10 -15.42
N THR A 155 -9.50 -0.71 -16.18
CA THR A 155 -8.42 -0.22 -17.06
C THR A 155 -9.03 0.69 -18.12
N SER A 156 -8.62 1.96 -18.12
CA SER A 156 -9.11 2.97 -19.05
C SER A 156 -8.25 3.04 -20.29
N GLU A 157 -8.78 3.66 -21.35
CA GLU A 157 -8.02 3.97 -22.58
C GLU A 157 -6.74 4.79 -22.26
N LYS A 158 -6.80 5.66 -21.27
CA LYS A 158 -5.65 6.42 -20.76
C LYS A 158 -4.55 5.50 -20.22
N ASP A 159 -4.90 4.45 -19.48
CA ASP A 159 -3.92 3.50 -18.93
C ASP A 159 -3.20 2.73 -20.06
N VAL A 160 -3.88 2.47 -21.17
CA VAL A 160 -3.29 1.85 -22.38
C VAL A 160 -2.30 2.82 -23.04
N VAL A 161 -2.69 4.08 -23.19
CA VAL A 161 -1.80 5.12 -23.76
C VAL A 161 -0.57 5.34 -22.88
N ASP A 162 -0.75 5.41 -21.56
CA ASP A 162 0.36 5.56 -20.61
C ASP A 162 1.34 4.38 -20.67
N TYR A 163 0.86 3.15 -20.88
CA TYR A 163 1.70 1.98 -21.11
C TYR A 163 2.52 2.08 -22.39
N LEU A 164 1.88 2.47 -23.51
CA LEU A 164 2.54 2.61 -24.82
C LEU A 164 3.63 3.70 -24.81
N ASN A 165 3.45 4.76 -24.04
CA ASN A 165 4.40 5.88 -23.98
C ASN A 165 5.63 5.58 -23.09
N ARG A 166 5.66 4.45 -22.36
CA ARG A 166 6.77 4.04 -21.50
C ARG A 166 7.72 3.02 -22.10
N ASN A 167 7.31 2.41 -23.22
CA ASN A 167 8.08 1.44 -24.01
C ASN A 167 8.46 2.01 -25.37
#